data_59fd37b253b36feae6c6e7fba7480963
#
_entry.id   59fd37b253b36feae6c6e7fba7480963
#
_cell.length_a   1.000
_cell.length_b   1.000
_cell.length_c   1.000
_cell.angle_alpha   90.00
_cell.angle_beta   90.00
_cell.angle_gamma   90.00
#
_symmetry.space_group_name_H-M   'P 1'
#
loop_
_entity.id
_entity.type
_entity.pdbx_description
1 polymer ?
#
loop_
_entity_poly.entity_id
_entity_poly.type
_entity_poly.pdbx_seq_one_letter_code
_entity_poly.pdbx_strand_id
1 'polypeptide(L)'
;TLDRSSAASDVYKRQELSLADSAVPPTARAVLVGVDFGLPHFDSELQELGLLAQTAGLTPVARLTCKRKAPDAALFVGSGKADEIKWLAEQHGAQEILFDQSLSPAQQRNLERHIGLPVNERTLLILEIFAQRARSHEGKLQVELARMQYVSTRLVRRWSHLERQRGGIGTRGGPGETQIELDRRMISEAIKRIRERLEKVKRQRRTQRRQRSRRDSFSISLVGYTNAGKSTLFNALVKARAYAADQLFATLDTTTRQLYLGEAGRSVSLSDTVGFIRDLPHGLIDAFQATLQEAVDADLLLHVVDASNPGFPEQMAEVQRVLREIGADGVPQVLVFNKVDALASEQRPLQQVDHFDVDGVSVPRVFVSARSGEGLSQLRTLLANRAQSAMPGQLAPDYPDESDEGSA
;
A
#
# COMPACT_ATOMS: atom_id res chain seq x y z
N THR A 1 37.15 11.80 25.70
CA THR A 1 35.77 12.03 25.29
C THR A 1 35.60 11.42 23.91
N LEU A 2 35.48 10.06 23.85
CA LEU A 2 35.14 9.31 22.66
C LEU A 2 33.68 9.61 22.32
N ASP A 3 33.50 10.05 21.12
CA ASP A 3 32.27 10.54 20.51
C ASP A 3 31.17 9.46 20.54
N ARG A 4 30.23 9.56 21.50
CA ARG A 4 29.07 8.67 21.64
C ARG A 4 28.09 8.75 20.47
N SER A 5 28.25 9.69 19.59
CA SER A 5 27.52 9.87 18.32
C SER A 5 27.95 8.86 17.25
N SER A 6 29.20 8.41 17.27
CA SER A 6 29.79 7.48 16.30
C SER A 6 29.24 6.04 16.48
N ALA A 7 29.10 5.55 17.70
CA ALA A 7 28.67 4.16 17.95
C ALA A 7 27.18 3.92 17.56
N ALA A 8 26.31 4.90 17.77
CA ALA A 8 24.92 4.85 17.34
C ALA A 8 24.81 4.91 15.80
N SER A 9 25.67 5.72 15.17
CA SER A 9 25.81 5.79 13.72
C SER A 9 26.35 4.50 13.11
N ASP A 10 27.23 3.79 13.81
CA ASP A 10 27.85 2.54 13.33
C ASP A 10 26.93 1.34 13.48
N VAL A 11 26.06 1.28 14.50
CA VAL A 11 24.99 0.27 14.59
C VAL A 11 23.92 0.55 13.52
N TYR A 12 23.59 1.82 13.31
CA TYR A 12 22.68 2.25 12.24
C TYR A 12 23.26 1.94 10.86
N LYS A 13 24.54 2.25 10.62
CA LYS A 13 25.26 1.91 9.39
C LYS A 13 25.48 0.42 9.20
N ARG A 14 25.72 -0.37 10.26
CA ARG A 14 25.83 -1.84 10.14
C ARG A 14 24.48 -2.50 9.88
N GLN A 15 23.38 -1.92 10.33
CA GLN A 15 22.03 -2.38 9.99
C GLN A 15 21.55 -1.81 8.64
N GLU A 16 21.94 -0.60 8.27
CA GLU A 16 21.82 -0.12 6.88
C GLU A 16 22.70 -0.93 5.93
N LEU A 17 23.91 -1.34 6.32
CA LEU A 17 24.76 -2.24 5.54
C LEU A 17 24.18 -3.65 5.49
N SER A 18 23.53 -4.17 6.53
CA SER A 18 22.80 -5.46 6.50
C SER A 18 21.46 -5.38 5.77
N LEU A 19 20.84 -4.19 5.69
CA LEU A 19 19.63 -3.91 4.92
C LEU A 19 19.94 -3.22 3.58
N ALA A 20 21.08 -2.54 3.43
CA ALA A 20 21.58 -1.98 2.18
C ALA A 20 22.48 -2.95 1.39
N ASP A 21 23.12 -3.94 2.05
CA ASP A 21 23.65 -5.15 1.39
C ASP A 21 22.53 -6.09 0.91
N SER A 22 21.28 -5.88 1.33
CA SER A 22 20.09 -6.36 0.63
C SER A 22 19.53 -5.38 -0.41
N ALA A 23 20.31 -4.39 -0.88
CA ALA A 23 20.13 -3.82 -2.20
C ALA A 23 20.44 -4.93 -3.20
N VAL A 24 19.50 -5.84 -3.31
CA VAL A 24 19.48 -6.99 -4.20
C VAL A 24 19.76 -6.45 -5.59
N PRO A 25 20.82 -6.90 -6.27
CA PRO A 25 21.06 -6.48 -7.64
C PRO A 25 19.77 -6.73 -8.44
N PRO A 26 19.45 -5.92 -9.46
CA PRO A 26 18.16 -5.97 -10.17
C PRO A 26 17.83 -7.32 -10.84
N THR A 27 18.58 -8.35 -10.56
CA THR A 27 18.47 -9.71 -11.09
C THR A 27 18.57 -10.80 -10.03
N ALA A 28 18.46 -10.48 -8.71
CA ALA A 28 18.55 -11.52 -7.70
C ALA A 28 17.38 -12.51 -7.82
N ARG A 29 17.73 -13.78 -7.66
CA ARG A 29 16.82 -14.93 -7.88
C ARG A 29 16.21 -15.36 -6.57
N ALA A 30 14.88 -15.51 -6.56
CA ALA A 30 14.12 -15.86 -5.37
C ALA A 30 13.26 -17.12 -5.56
N VAL A 31 13.18 -17.96 -4.53
CA VAL A 31 12.17 -19.02 -4.44
C VAL A 31 10.97 -18.50 -3.67
N LEU A 32 9.78 -18.64 -4.24
CA LEU A 32 8.53 -18.28 -3.60
C LEU A 32 7.97 -19.46 -2.81
N VAL A 33 7.58 -19.24 -1.57
CA VAL A 33 7.01 -20.27 -0.70
C VAL A 33 5.64 -19.81 -0.20
N GLY A 34 4.62 -20.64 -0.48
CA GLY A 34 3.27 -20.45 0.03
C GLY A 34 2.80 -21.65 0.83
N VAL A 35 2.17 -21.41 1.98
CA VAL A 35 1.57 -22.46 2.80
C VAL A 35 0.05 -22.36 2.73
N ASP A 36 -0.57 -23.39 2.15
CA ASP A 36 -2.01 -23.51 2.04
C ASP A 36 -2.60 -24.08 3.34
N PHE A 37 -3.34 -23.25 4.06
CA PHE A 37 -4.08 -23.63 5.26
C PHE A 37 -5.54 -23.99 4.96
N GLY A 38 -5.90 -24.19 3.69
CA GLY A 38 -7.27 -24.48 3.25
C GLY A 38 -8.14 -23.25 3.11
N LEU A 39 -7.54 -22.05 3.02
CA LEU A 39 -8.26 -20.82 2.74
C LEU A 39 -8.52 -20.69 1.24
N PRO A 40 -9.66 -20.09 0.85
CA PRO A 40 -9.91 -19.75 -0.55
C PRO A 40 -8.84 -18.75 -1.04
N HIS A 41 -8.57 -18.74 -2.34
CA HIS A 41 -7.68 -17.78 -3.03
C HIS A 41 -6.17 -17.99 -2.86
N PHE A 42 -5.70 -19.08 -2.27
CA PHE A 42 -4.26 -19.39 -2.09
C PHE A 42 -3.43 -19.20 -3.37
N ASP A 43 -3.92 -19.69 -4.51
CA ASP A 43 -3.20 -19.56 -5.78
C ASP A 43 -3.06 -18.11 -6.23
N SER A 44 -4.08 -17.28 -6.00
CA SER A 44 -4.03 -15.85 -6.32
C SER A 44 -3.08 -15.09 -5.40
N GLU A 45 -2.97 -15.49 -4.13
CA GLU A 45 -2.03 -14.94 -3.14
C GLU A 45 -0.58 -15.21 -3.57
N LEU A 46 -0.29 -16.43 -3.97
CA LEU A 46 1.06 -16.81 -4.42
C LEU A 46 1.43 -16.15 -5.76
N GLN A 47 0.45 -15.92 -6.65
CA GLN A 47 0.66 -15.13 -7.86
C GLN A 47 0.99 -13.67 -7.52
N GLU A 48 0.28 -13.08 -6.56
CA GLU A 48 0.51 -11.71 -6.10
C GLU A 48 1.88 -11.56 -5.45
N LEU A 49 2.35 -12.55 -4.66
CA LEU A 49 3.72 -12.59 -4.14
C LEU A 49 4.75 -12.56 -5.28
N GLY A 50 4.49 -13.29 -6.36
CA GLY A 50 5.33 -13.27 -7.56
C GLY A 50 5.41 -11.89 -8.22
N LEU A 51 4.29 -11.17 -8.31
CA LEU A 51 4.25 -9.80 -8.83
C LEU A 51 4.95 -8.81 -7.89
N LEU A 52 4.82 -8.99 -6.57
CA LEU A 52 5.57 -8.20 -5.57
C LEU A 52 7.07 -8.40 -5.74
N ALA A 53 7.53 -9.66 -5.86
CA ALA A 53 8.94 -9.98 -6.08
C ALA A 53 9.49 -9.30 -7.33
N GLN A 54 8.79 -9.40 -8.46
CA GLN A 54 9.17 -8.74 -9.71
C GLN A 54 9.20 -7.22 -9.57
N THR A 55 8.22 -6.64 -8.86
CA THR A 55 8.17 -5.19 -8.61
C THR A 55 9.33 -4.71 -7.75
N ALA A 56 9.81 -5.54 -6.82
CA ALA A 56 11.00 -5.27 -6.01
C ALA A 56 12.33 -5.46 -6.79
N GLY A 57 12.26 -5.96 -8.03
CA GLY A 57 13.43 -6.23 -8.86
C GLY A 57 14.01 -7.63 -8.69
N LEU A 58 13.26 -8.55 -8.08
CA LEU A 58 13.64 -9.95 -7.93
C LEU A 58 13.12 -10.79 -9.08
N THR A 59 13.81 -11.88 -9.39
CA THR A 59 13.38 -12.86 -10.39
C THR A 59 12.90 -14.12 -9.69
N PRO A 60 11.58 -14.39 -9.62
CA PRO A 60 11.05 -15.65 -9.13
C PRO A 60 11.51 -16.81 -10.03
N VAL A 61 12.31 -17.75 -9.48
CA VAL A 61 12.88 -18.86 -10.26
C VAL A 61 12.19 -20.19 -9.98
N ALA A 62 11.58 -20.32 -8.80
CA ALA A 62 10.81 -21.51 -8.44
C ALA A 62 9.68 -21.11 -7.46
N ARG A 63 8.65 -21.97 -7.40
CA ARG A 63 7.55 -21.85 -6.45
C ARG A 63 7.39 -23.17 -5.72
N LEU A 64 7.26 -23.10 -4.40
CA LEU A 64 6.96 -24.26 -3.56
C LEU A 64 5.67 -24.00 -2.80
N THR A 65 4.77 -24.96 -2.86
CA THR A 65 3.53 -24.95 -2.10
C THR A 65 3.47 -26.13 -1.15
N CYS A 66 2.90 -25.94 0.03
CA CYS A 66 2.61 -27.03 0.93
C CYS A 66 1.28 -26.82 1.64
N LYS A 67 0.51 -27.92 1.81
CA LYS A 67 -0.74 -27.91 2.58
C LYS A 67 -0.46 -28.25 4.04
N ARG A 68 -1.00 -27.45 4.95
CA ARG A 68 -0.90 -27.69 6.40
C ARG A 68 -2.17 -27.24 7.12
N LYS A 69 -2.46 -27.90 8.24
CA LYS A 69 -3.56 -27.45 9.13
C LYS A 69 -3.15 -26.31 10.05
N ALA A 70 -1.85 -26.23 10.39
CA ALA A 70 -1.29 -25.20 11.22
C ALA A 70 0.20 -25.05 10.93
N PRO A 71 0.80 -23.85 11.16
CA PRO A 71 2.23 -23.64 10.98
C PRO A 71 3.03 -24.46 11.98
N ASP A 72 4.19 -24.97 11.53
CA ASP A 72 5.15 -25.61 12.43
C ASP A 72 5.79 -24.58 13.37
N ALA A 73 5.95 -24.94 14.64
CA ALA A 73 6.44 -24.01 15.65
C ALA A 73 7.90 -23.57 15.40
N ALA A 74 8.74 -24.43 14.82
CA ALA A 74 10.17 -24.18 14.64
C ALA A 74 10.49 -23.64 13.24
N LEU A 75 9.95 -24.25 12.19
CA LEU A 75 10.32 -23.99 10.80
C LEU A 75 9.15 -23.52 9.92
N PHE A 76 7.98 -23.27 10.49
CA PHE A 76 6.76 -22.90 9.78
C PHE A 76 6.24 -23.97 8.81
N VAL A 77 7.09 -24.43 7.89
CA VAL A 77 6.78 -25.48 6.89
C VAL A 77 7.13 -26.90 7.35
N GLY A 78 7.88 -27.07 8.45
CA GLY A 78 8.46 -28.34 8.89
C GLY A 78 9.75 -28.72 8.17
N SER A 79 10.53 -29.67 8.74
CA SER A 79 11.89 -29.98 8.30
C SER A 79 11.95 -30.47 6.85
N GLY A 80 11.13 -31.46 6.47
CA GLY A 80 11.17 -32.04 5.12
C GLY A 80 10.85 -31.01 4.01
N LYS A 81 9.94 -30.06 4.27
CA LYS A 81 9.68 -28.97 3.33
C LYS A 81 10.79 -27.90 3.34
N ALA A 82 11.43 -27.67 4.48
CA ALA A 82 12.61 -26.81 4.55
C ALA A 82 13.79 -27.38 3.76
N ASP A 83 13.99 -28.72 3.76
CA ASP A 83 14.98 -29.41 2.92
C ASP A 83 14.65 -29.27 1.42
N GLU A 84 13.37 -29.38 1.07
CA GLU A 84 12.91 -29.21 -0.31
C GLU A 84 13.10 -27.76 -0.81
N ILE A 85 12.85 -26.75 0.05
CA ILE A 85 13.14 -25.34 -0.24
C ILE A 85 14.64 -25.15 -0.49
N LYS A 86 15.48 -25.70 0.36
CA LYS A 86 16.93 -25.64 0.23
C LYS A 86 17.40 -26.26 -1.09
N TRP A 87 16.93 -27.45 -1.39
CA TRP A 87 17.22 -28.13 -2.65
C TRP A 87 16.79 -27.32 -3.89
N LEU A 88 15.57 -26.78 -3.88
CA LEU A 88 15.08 -25.90 -4.96
C LEU A 88 15.95 -24.66 -5.12
N ALA A 89 16.35 -24.04 -4.02
CA ALA A 89 17.20 -22.87 -4.04
C ALA A 89 18.56 -23.16 -4.67
N GLU A 90 19.19 -24.28 -4.31
CA GLU A 90 20.46 -24.75 -4.88
C GLU A 90 20.31 -25.06 -6.38
N GLN A 91 19.27 -25.80 -6.80
CA GLN A 91 19.03 -26.17 -8.19
C GLN A 91 18.82 -24.96 -9.10
N HIS A 92 18.14 -23.94 -8.60
CA HIS A 92 17.82 -22.75 -9.38
C HIS A 92 18.78 -21.58 -9.13
N GLY A 93 19.80 -21.75 -8.28
CA GLY A 93 20.75 -20.70 -7.90
C GLY A 93 20.05 -19.49 -7.30
N ALA A 94 19.07 -19.72 -6.44
CA ALA A 94 18.37 -18.66 -5.73
C ALA A 94 19.29 -18.05 -4.66
N GLN A 95 19.09 -16.76 -4.41
CA GLN A 95 19.87 -15.98 -3.44
C GLN A 95 19.05 -15.66 -2.19
N GLU A 96 17.72 -15.80 -2.26
CA GLU A 96 16.82 -15.61 -1.14
C GLU A 96 15.52 -16.42 -1.29
N ILE A 97 14.83 -16.56 -0.17
CA ILE A 97 13.54 -17.25 -0.06
C ILE A 97 12.48 -16.23 0.36
N LEU A 98 11.34 -16.22 -0.33
CA LEU A 98 10.22 -15.33 -0.06
C LEU A 98 9.00 -16.13 0.41
N PHE A 99 8.57 -15.90 1.64
CA PHE A 99 7.33 -16.45 2.19
C PHE A 99 6.16 -15.48 1.98
N ASP A 100 5.02 -16.02 1.57
CA ASP A 100 3.78 -15.25 1.47
C ASP A 100 3.22 -14.90 2.86
N GLN A 101 3.29 -15.85 3.77
CA GLN A 101 2.80 -15.68 5.14
C GLN A 101 3.84 -15.01 6.04
N SER A 102 3.33 -14.36 7.11
CA SER A 102 4.17 -13.77 8.14
C SER A 102 4.83 -14.84 9.00
N LEU A 103 6.14 -14.72 9.19
CA LEU A 103 6.96 -15.60 10.00
C LEU A 103 7.22 -14.97 11.37
N SER A 104 7.20 -15.77 12.44
CA SER A 104 7.76 -15.31 13.69
C SER A 104 9.28 -15.12 13.57
N PRO A 105 9.90 -14.20 14.35
CA PRO A 105 11.35 -14.01 14.31
C PRO A 105 12.16 -15.26 14.61
N ALA A 106 11.58 -16.20 15.37
CA ALA A 106 12.23 -17.49 15.65
C ALA A 106 12.18 -18.41 14.43
N GLN A 107 11.04 -18.51 13.76
CA GLN A 107 10.85 -19.32 12.55
C GLN A 107 11.74 -18.80 11.42
N GLN A 108 11.75 -17.50 11.17
CA GLN A 108 12.61 -16.89 10.15
C GLN A 108 14.08 -17.28 10.37
N ARG A 109 14.61 -17.05 11.58
CA ARG A 109 16.00 -17.40 11.91
C ARG A 109 16.30 -18.89 11.79
N ASN A 110 15.36 -19.75 12.22
CA ASN A 110 15.55 -21.19 12.12
C ASN A 110 15.57 -21.65 10.65
N LEU A 111 14.71 -21.08 9.80
CA LEU A 111 14.70 -21.31 8.36
C LEU A 111 16.01 -20.84 7.72
N GLU A 112 16.48 -19.62 8.02
CA GLU A 112 17.76 -19.09 7.53
C GLU A 112 18.94 -19.99 7.88
N ARG A 113 18.98 -20.52 9.13
CA ARG A 113 20.02 -21.45 9.55
C ARG A 113 19.94 -22.80 8.84
N HIS A 114 18.71 -23.28 8.59
CA HIS A 114 18.48 -24.59 7.96
C HIS A 114 18.77 -24.55 6.46
N ILE A 115 18.33 -23.49 5.78
CA ILE A 115 18.43 -23.33 4.34
C ILE A 115 19.81 -22.77 3.94
N GLY A 116 20.37 -21.87 4.76
CA GLY A 116 21.65 -21.19 4.49
C GLY A 116 21.50 -19.94 3.62
N LEU A 117 20.27 -19.48 3.35
CA LEU A 117 19.95 -18.27 2.58
C LEU A 117 19.08 -17.33 3.40
N PRO A 118 19.06 -16.02 3.08
CA PRO A 118 18.10 -15.07 3.64
C PRO A 118 16.67 -15.52 3.40
N VAL A 119 15.83 -15.41 4.44
CA VAL A 119 14.40 -15.71 4.38
C VAL A 119 13.63 -14.44 4.68
N ASN A 120 12.91 -13.98 3.71
CA ASN A 120 12.09 -12.77 3.79
C ASN A 120 10.60 -13.11 3.72
N GLU A 121 9.76 -12.18 4.15
CA GLU A 121 8.31 -12.31 4.09
C GLU A 121 7.69 -11.17 3.28
N ARG A 122 6.45 -11.35 2.86
CA ARG A 122 5.65 -10.39 2.09
C ARG A 122 5.75 -8.96 2.65
N THR A 123 5.67 -8.80 3.97
CA THR A 123 5.74 -7.48 4.63
C THR A 123 7.04 -6.73 4.33
N LEU A 124 8.19 -7.41 4.42
CA LEU A 124 9.49 -6.79 4.13
C LEU A 124 9.58 -6.40 2.65
N LEU A 125 9.09 -7.24 1.76
CA LEU A 125 9.07 -6.99 0.32
C LEU A 125 8.25 -5.74 -0.03
N ILE A 126 7.08 -5.57 0.59
CA ILE A 126 6.24 -4.36 0.44
C ILE A 126 7.01 -3.12 0.94
N LEU A 127 7.68 -3.22 2.09
CA LEU A 127 8.50 -2.12 2.64
C LEU A 127 9.65 -1.73 1.71
N GLU A 128 10.28 -2.69 1.04
CA GLU A 128 11.35 -2.44 0.07
C GLU A 128 10.84 -1.74 -1.18
N ILE A 129 9.69 -2.19 -1.72
CA ILE A 129 9.02 -1.52 -2.84
C ILE A 129 8.68 -0.07 -2.46
N PHE A 130 8.16 0.15 -1.26
CA PHE A 130 7.84 1.48 -0.77
C PHE A 130 9.09 2.35 -0.62
N ALA A 131 10.20 1.80 -0.14
CA ALA A 131 11.48 2.52 -0.04
C ALA A 131 12.00 2.98 -1.41
N GLN A 132 11.85 2.15 -2.43
CA GLN A 132 12.22 2.49 -3.81
C GLN A 132 11.30 3.56 -4.42
N ARG A 133 10.01 3.60 -4.04
CA ARG A 133 8.99 4.49 -4.61
C ARG A 133 8.86 5.84 -3.89
N ALA A 134 9.23 5.93 -2.62
CA ALA A 134 9.15 7.15 -1.83
C ALA A 134 10.07 8.26 -2.41
N ARG A 135 9.47 9.29 -2.99
CA ARG A 135 10.19 10.44 -3.55
C ARG A 135 10.08 11.66 -2.65
N SER A 136 8.91 11.88 -2.05
CA SER A 136 8.68 13.01 -1.15
C SER A 136 9.42 12.85 0.17
N HIS A 137 9.74 13.96 0.81
CA HIS A 137 10.33 13.92 2.17
C HIS A 137 9.40 13.22 3.18
N GLU A 138 8.09 13.44 3.03
CA GLU A 138 7.08 12.79 3.88
C GLU A 138 7.02 11.30 3.63
N GLY A 139 6.92 10.85 2.36
CA GLY A 139 6.91 9.43 2.00
C GLY A 139 8.16 8.70 2.50
N LYS A 140 9.34 9.31 2.42
CA LYS A 140 10.58 8.74 2.97
C LYS A 140 10.50 8.57 4.49
N LEU A 141 9.99 9.57 5.22
CA LEU A 141 9.80 9.46 6.68
C LEU A 141 8.77 8.40 7.06
N GLN A 142 7.70 8.26 6.27
CA GLN A 142 6.68 7.22 6.48
C GLN A 142 7.26 5.81 6.31
N VAL A 143 8.01 5.60 5.23
CA VAL A 143 8.70 4.32 4.98
C VAL A 143 9.73 4.03 6.07
N GLU A 144 10.52 5.02 6.47
CA GLU A 144 11.50 4.89 7.56
C GLU A 144 10.80 4.51 8.87
N LEU A 145 9.66 5.14 9.20
CA LEU A 145 8.86 4.80 10.37
C LEU A 145 8.40 3.34 10.33
N ALA A 146 7.80 2.92 9.21
CA ALA A 146 7.30 1.56 9.02
C ALA A 146 8.42 0.51 9.12
N ARG A 147 9.59 0.78 8.52
CA ARG A 147 10.78 -0.08 8.63
C ARG A 147 11.27 -0.19 10.07
N MET A 148 11.35 0.93 10.82
CA MET A 148 11.76 0.92 12.22
C MET A 148 10.78 0.16 13.10
N GLN A 149 9.47 0.29 12.86
CA GLN A 149 8.44 -0.47 13.56
C GLN A 149 8.59 -1.97 13.26
N TYR A 150 8.78 -2.35 12.00
CA TYR A 150 9.02 -3.74 11.60
C TYR A 150 10.26 -4.32 12.28
N VAL A 151 11.40 -3.62 12.23
CA VAL A 151 12.65 -4.04 12.88
C VAL A 151 12.46 -4.18 14.39
N SER A 152 11.72 -3.27 15.04
CA SER A 152 11.48 -3.32 16.49
C SER A 152 10.77 -4.62 16.91
N THR A 153 9.87 -5.16 16.08
CA THR A 153 9.19 -6.44 16.35
C THR A 153 10.13 -7.65 16.21
N ARG A 154 11.20 -7.51 15.42
CA ARG A 154 12.16 -8.59 15.12
C ARG A 154 13.36 -8.65 16.09
N LEU A 155 13.68 -7.56 16.78
CA LEU A 155 14.79 -7.50 17.74
C LEU A 155 14.56 -8.33 19.00
N VAL A 156 13.33 -8.56 19.40
CA VAL A 156 12.97 -9.16 20.71
C VAL A 156 13.59 -10.53 20.98
N ARG A 157 14.14 -11.23 19.96
CA ARG A 157 14.65 -12.60 20.12
C ARG A 157 15.98 -12.90 19.41
N ARG A 158 16.62 -11.94 18.80
CA ARG A 158 17.87 -12.22 18.04
C ARG A 158 19.08 -12.49 18.96
N TRP A 159 19.04 -12.06 20.21
CA TRP A 159 20.18 -12.02 21.13
C TRP A 159 20.09 -12.99 22.32
N SER A 160 19.02 -13.74 22.48
CA SER A 160 18.85 -14.68 23.60
C SER A 160 19.92 -15.79 23.71
N HIS A 161 20.75 -15.95 22.69
CA HIS A 161 21.86 -16.91 22.71
C HIS A 161 23.15 -16.37 23.30
N LEU A 162 23.38 -15.06 23.27
CA LEU A 162 24.58 -14.46 23.88
C LEU A 162 24.49 -14.37 25.41
N GLU A 163 23.27 -14.27 25.95
CA GLU A 163 23.06 -14.29 27.42
C GLU A 163 23.39 -15.65 28.04
N ARG A 164 23.15 -16.78 27.35
CA ARG A 164 23.47 -18.11 27.86
C ARG A 164 24.96 -18.44 27.83
N GLN A 165 25.76 -17.80 26.98
CA GLN A 165 27.21 -17.98 26.93
C GLN A 165 27.96 -17.12 27.97
N ARG A 166 27.35 -16.13 28.58
CA ARG A 166 27.93 -15.27 29.64
C ARG A 166 27.62 -15.72 31.05
N GLY A 167 27.03 -16.88 31.26
CA GLY A 167 26.84 -17.51 32.56
C GLY A 167 28.12 -18.13 33.14
N GLY A 168 29.24 -17.42 33.17
CA GLY A 168 30.52 -17.84 33.72
C GLY A 168 31.14 -16.73 34.55
N ILE A 169 30.99 -16.85 35.90
CA ILE A 169 31.87 -16.37 36.98
C ILE A 169 32.31 -14.89 36.88
N GLY A 170 31.70 -14.04 37.71
CA GLY A 170 32.38 -13.05 38.51
C GLY A 170 33.00 -11.85 37.82
N THR A 171 32.20 -10.85 37.53
CA THR A 171 32.70 -9.48 37.62
C THR A 171 31.60 -8.56 38.18
N ARG A 172 31.95 -7.89 39.30
CA ARG A 172 31.20 -6.81 39.94
C ARG A 172 30.98 -5.68 38.90
N GLY A 173 29.88 -5.72 38.19
CA GLY A 173 29.36 -4.61 37.42
C GLY A 173 27.91 -4.43 37.86
N GLY A 174 27.52 -3.22 38.25
CA GLY A 174 26.13 -2.89 38.58
C GLY A 174 25.17 -3.25 37.47
N PRO A 175 23.84 -3.09 37.64
CA PRO A 175 22.82 -3.49 36.67
C PRO A 175 23.02 -2.67 35.37
N GLY A 176 23.94 -3.16 34.51
CA GLY A 176 24.12 -2.63 33.16
C GLY A 176 22.96 -3.07 32.31
N GLU A 177 22.33 -2.10 31.65
CA GLU A 177 21.34 -2.32 30.62
C GLU A 177 21.87 -3.37 29.63
N THR A 178 21.10 -4.43 29.33
CA THR A 178 21.53 -5.42 28.36
C THR A 178 21.61 -4.77 26.97
N GLN A 179 22.49 -5.27 26.10
CA GLN A 179 22.61 -4.71 24.73
C GLN A 179 21.26 -4.66 24.01
N ILE A 180 20.36 -5.61 24.30
CA ILE A 180 19.00 -5.65 23.74
C ILE A 180 18.14 -4.48 24.23
N GLU A 181 18.26 -4.13 25.50
CA GLU A 181 17.51 -3.00 26.09
C GLU A 181 18.00 -1.68 25.51
N LEU A 182 19.30 -1.55 25.31
CA LEU A 182 19.90 -0.40 24.63
C LEU A 182 19.41 -0.30 23.19
N ASP A 183 19.43 -1.37 22.42
CA ASP A 183 18.98 -1.39 21.03
C ASP A 183 17.47 -1.05 20.94
N ARG A 184 16.65 -1.62 21.82
CA ARG A 184 15.21 -1.28 21.91
C ARG A 184 14.99 0.19 22.21
N ARG A 185 15.73 0.73 23.18
CA ARG A 185 15.62 2.14 23.54
C ARG A 185 16.01 3.04 22.37
N MET A 186 17.12 2.73 21.70
CA MET A 186 17.57 3.48 20.52
C MET A 186 16.53 3.48 19.39
N ILE A 187 15.92 2.32 19.08
CA ILE A 187 14.86 2.22 18.06
C ILE A 187 13.61 2.97 18.52
N SER A 188 13.20 2.83 19.77
CA SER A 188 12.04 3.57 20.30
C SER A 188 12.25 5.09 20.23
N GLU A 189 13.45 5.57 20.52
CA GLU A 189 13.81 6.98 20.37
C GLU A 189 13.82 7.42 18.90
N ALA A 190 14.32 6.58 17.98
CA ALA A 190 14.29 6.85 16.55
C ALA A 190 12.84 6.95 16.03
N ILE A 191 11.97 5.99 16.38
CA ILE A 191 10.54 6.01 16.06
C ILE A 191 9.89 7.30 16.58
N LYS A 192 10.17 7.71 17.83
CA LYS A 192 9.63 8.92 18.40
C LYS A 192 10.06 10.17 17.60
N ARG A 193 11.34 10.29 17.25
CA ARG A 193 11.87 11.42 16.46
C ARG A 193 11.24 11.47 15.06
N ILE A 194 11.05 10.32 14.41
CA ILE A 194 10.40 10.26 13.08
C ILE A 194 8.94 10.69 13.19
N ARG A 195 8.19 10.21 14.20
CA ARG A 195 6.81 10.63 14.47
C ARG A 195 6.70 12.14 14.68
N GLU A 196 7.59 12.72 15.48
CA GLU A 196 7.61 14.17 15.71
C GLU A 196 7.86 14.97 14.42
N ARG A 197 8.73 14.47 13.52
CA ARG A 197 8.95 15.07 12.20
C ARG A 197 7.71 14.96 11.30
N LEU A 198 7.06 13.80 11.27
CA LEU A 198 5.83 13.59 10.51
C LEU A 198 4.70 14.50 11.01
N GLU A 199 4.55 14.67 12.32
CA GLU A 199 3.56 15.59 12.89
C GLU A 199 3.79 17.05 12.46
N LYS A 200 5.04 17.50 12.33
CA LYS A 200 5.35 18.83 11.80
C LYS A 200 4.91 18.96 10.34
N VAL A 201 5.18 17.95 9.51
CA VAL A 201 4.78 17.92 8.10
C VAL A 201 3.25 17.91 7.98
N LYS A 202 2.55 17.10 8.77
CA LYS A 202 1.06 17.07 8.82
C LYS A 202 0.48 18.44 9.17
N ARG A 203 1.03 19.15 10.18
CA ARG A 203 0.58 20.50 10.55
C ARG A 203 0.74 21.50 9.40
N GLN A 204 1.87 21.47 8.70
CA GLN A 204 2.11 22.34 7.54
C GLN A 204 1.10 22.06 6.41
N ARG A 205 0.84 20.78 6.08
CA ARG A 205 -0.18 20.41 5.10
C ARG A 205 -1.58 20.86 5.51
N ARG A 206 -1.95 20.69 6.79
CA ARG A 206 -3.25 21.12 7.32
C ARG A 206 -3.47 22.63 7.15
N THR A 207 -2.43 23.42 7.35
CA THR A 207 -2.48 24.88 7.12
C THR A 207 -2.67 25.21 5.63
N GLN A 208 -1.92 24.56 4.74
CA GLN A 208 -2.04 24.73 3.30
C GLN A 208 -3.42 24.26 2.77
N ARG A 209 -4.00 23.19 3.36
CA ARG A 209 -5.35 22.72 3.06
C ARG A 209 -6.42 23.70 3.45
N ARG A 210 -6.38 24.26 4.67
CA ARG A 210 -7.34 25.30 5.10
C ARG A 210 -7.36 26.49 4.15
N GLN A 211 -6.25 26.83 3.52
CA GLN A 211 -6.19 27.87 2.50
C GLN A 211 -6.82 27.41 1.17
N ARG A 212 -6.79 26.11 0.82
CA ARG A 212 -7.43 25.55 -0.38
C ARG A 212 -8.92 25.30 -0.17
N SER A 213 -9.34 24.81 0.99
CA SER A 213 -10.74 24.60 1.37
C SER A 213 -11.59 25.90 1.34
N ARG A 214 -10.96 27.06 1.57
CA ARG A 214 -11.62 28.37 1.41
C ARG A 214 -11.97 28.72 -0.04
N ARG A 215 -11.59 27.89 -1.02
CA ARG A 215 -11.86 28.09 -2.46
C ARG A 215 -12.99 27.21 -2.99
N ASP A 216 -13.81 26.60 -2.14
CA ASP A 216 -14.96 25.74 -2.53
C ASP A 216 -14.63 24.73 -3.66
N SER A 217 -13.45 24.11 -3.62
CA SER A 217 -13.04 23.15 -4.63
C SER A 217 -13.48 21.75 -4.22
N PHE A 218 -14.44 21.17 -4.94
CA PHE A 218 -14.85 19.78 -4.77
C PHE A 218 -13.66 18.84 -4.98
N SER A 219 -13.43 17.92 -4.03
CA SER A 219 -12.27 17.06 -3.98
C SER A 219 -12.63 15.59 -4.25
N ILE A 220 -11.92 14.98 -5.17
CA ILE A 220 -12.11 13.59 -5.58
C ILE A 220 -10.83 12.83 -5.32
N SER A 221 -10.90 11.67 -4.65
CA SER A 221 -9.75 10.81 -4.41
C SER A 221 -9.93 9.44 -5.06
N LEU A 222 -8.89 8.98 -5.78
CA LEU A 222 -8.84 7.63 -6.35
C LEU A 222 -8.40 6.65 -5.27
N VAL A 223 -9.20 5.63 -5.02
CA VAL A 223 -8.89 4.51 -4.12
C VAL A 223 -9.07 3.19 -4.86
N GLY A 224 -8.52 2.11 -4.36
CA GLY A 224 -8.68 0.80 -4.97
C GLY A 224 -7.43 -0.07 -4.82
N TYR A 225 -7.56 -1.32 -5.22
CA TYR A 225 -6.49 -2.29 -5.10
C TYR A 225 -5.27 -1.92 -5.92
N THR A 226 -4.08 -2.42 -5.54
CA THR A 226 -2.87 -2.20 -6.33
C THR A 226 -3.04 -2.78 -7.73
N ASN A 227 -2.45 -2.14 -8.73
CA ASN A 227 -2.59 -2.49 -10.15
C ASN A 227 -4.03 -2.46 -10.74
N ALA A 228 -5.03 -1.88 -10.07
CA ALA A 228 -6.37 -1.68 -10.66
C ALA A 228 -6.38 -0.58 -11.75
N GLY A 229 -5.28 0.13 -11.94
CA GLY A 229 -5.12 1.16 -12.97
C GLY A 229 -5.47 2.58 -12.51
N LYS A 230 -5.39 2.88 -11.20
CA LYS A 230 -5.66 4.21 -10.63
C LYS A 230 -4.84 5.31 -11.28
N SER A 231 -3.52 5.16 -11.33
CA SER A 231 -2.62 6.16 -11.91
C SER A 231 -2.80 6.31 -13.41
N THR A 232 -3.17 5.23 -14.13
CA THR A 232 -3.51 5.27 -15.55
C THR A 232 -4.79 6.08 -15.77
N LEU A 233 -5.83 5.81 -14.95
CA LEU A 233 -7.09 6.54 -14.97
C LEU A 233 -6.90 8.02 -14.62
N PHE A 234 -6.10 8.32 -13.59
CA PHE A 234 -5.73 9.68 -13.22
C PHE A 234 -5.11 10.43 -14.41
N ASN A 235 -4.11 9.84 -15.06
CA ASN A 235 -3.45 10.46 -16.21
C ASN A 235 -4.40 10.66 -17.39
N ALA A 236 -5.30 9.70 -17.67
CA ALA A 236 -6.29 9.79 -18.72
C ALA A 236 -7.33 10.92 -18.46
N LEU A 237 -7.76 11.10 -17.20
CA LEU A 237 -8.70 12.14 -16.82
C LEU A 237 -8.09 13.53 -16.90
N VAL A 238 -6.86 13.73 -16.40
CA VAL A 238 -6.19 15.04 -16.40
C VAL A 238 -5.41 15.32 -17.70
N LYS A 239 -5.45 14.41 -18.68
CA LYS A 239 -4.71 14.49 -19.95
C LYS A 239 -3.20 14.68 -19.74
N ALA A 240 -2.65 14.11 -18.68
CA ALA A 240 -1.23 14.16 -18.39
C ALA A 240 -0.48 13.01 -19.08
N ARG A 241 0.66 13.30 -19.71
CA ARG A 241 1.57 12.28 -20.24
C ARG A 241 2.52 11.81 -19.13
N ALA A 242 2.00 11.25 -18.05
CA ALA A 242 2.84 10.66 -17.02
C ALA A 242 2.95 9.15 -17.23
N TYR A 243 4.14 8.61 -16.96
CA TYR A 243 4.41 7.18 -17.08
C TYR A 243 3.60 6.41 -16.03
N ALA A 244 2.69 5.57 -16.47
CA ALA A 244 2.01 4.60 -15.63
C ALA A 244 2.61 3.22 -15.93
N ALA A 245 3.31 2.64 -14.97
CA ALA A 245 3.89 1.31 -15.11
C ALA A 245 2.87 0.25 -14.70
N ASP A 246 2.88 -0.89 -15.37
CA ASP A 246 2.13 -2.09 -14.96
C ASP A 246 2.88 -2.80 -13.83
N GLN A 247 2.96 -2.11 -12.68
CA GLN A 247 3.68 -2.54 -11.49
C GLN A 247 2.86 -2.26 -10.26
N LEU A 248 3.00 -3.13 -9.25
CA LEU A 248 2.37 -2.91 -7.95
C LEU A 248 2.93 -1.64 -7.28
N PHE A 249 2.05 -0.89 -6.60
CA PHE A 249 2.42 0.36 -5.93
C PHE A 249 3.15 1.37 -6.84
N ALA A 250 2.62 1.58 -8.06
CA ALA A 250 3.17 2.56 -8.98
C ALA A 250 3.19 3.98 -8.38
N THR A 251 2.18 4.31 -7.57
CA THR A 251 2.07 5.56 -6.81
C THR A 251 2.16 5.27 -5.32
N LEU A 252 3.10 5.91 -4.63
CA LEU A 252 3.22 5.92 -3.17
C LEU A 252 2.91 7.31 -2.62
N ASP A 253 3.52 8.34 -3.19
CA ASP A 253 3.27 9.74 -2.83
C ASP A 253 2.00 10.24 -3.55
N THR A 254 1.06 10.80 -2.80
CA THR A 254 -0.18 11.34 -3.36
C THR A 254 0.10 12.44 -4.37
N THR A 255 -0.48 12.33 -5.55
CA THR A 255 -0.41 13.35 -6.59
C THR A 255 -1.78 13.98 -6.80
N THR A 256 -1.89 15.30 -6.59
CA THR A 256 -3.14 16.04 -6.77
C THR A 256 -3.04 16.97 -7.98
N ARG A 257 -4.08 16.99 -8.83
CA ARG A 257 -4.21 17.85 -10.01
C ARG A 257 -5.61 18.44 -10.11
N GLN A 258 -5.72 19.56 -10.81
CA GLN A 258 -7.01 20.15 -11.17
C GLN A 258 -7.56 19.43 -12.41
N LEU A 259 -8.81 18.99 -12.31
CA LEU A 259 -9.58 18.40 -13.40
C LEU A 259 -10.72 19.36 -13.76
N TYR A 260 -10.71 19.90 -14.98
CA TYR A 260 -11.82 20.70 -15.48
C TYR A 260 -12.95 19.80 -15.99
N LEU A 261 -14.14 19.99 -15.46
CA LEU A 261 -15.37 19.32 -15.85
C LEU A 261 -16.22 20.30 -16.67
N GLY A 262 -16.19 20.14 -18.01
CA GLY A 262 -16.87 21.08 -18.94
C GLY A 262 -18.35 21.17 -18.69
N GLU A 263 -19.04 20.07 -18.40
CA GLU A 263 -20.47 20.00 -18.13
C GLU A 263 -20.86 20.72 -16.83
N ALA A 264 -19.97 20.76 -15.84
CA ALA A 264 -20.18 21.50 -14.60
C ALA A 264 -19.64 22.94 -14.65
N GLY A 265 -18.92 23.31 -15.73
CA GLY A 265 -18.27 24.61 -15.87
C GLY A 265 -17.21 24.92 -14.79
N ARG A 266 -16.69 23.92 -14.09
CA ARG A 266 -15.80 24.10 -12.92
C ARG A 266 -14.65 23.14 -12.89
N SER A 267 -13.60 23.51 -12.15
CA SER A 267 -12.49 22.64 -11.83
C SER A 267 -12.69 21.96 -10.48
N VAL A 268 -12.38 20.68 -10.42
CA VAL A 268 -12.36 19.86 -9.20
C VAL A 268 -10.95 19.41 -8.91
N SER A 269 -10.64 19.09 -7.66
CA SER A 269 -9.35 18.53 -7.26
C SER A 269 -9.39 17.01 -7.39
N LEU A 270 -8.51 16.41 -8.19
CA LEU A 270 -8.38 14.97 -8.33
C LEU A 270 -7.06 14.51 -7.73
N SER A 271 -7.10 13.52 -6.85
CA SER A 271 -5.93 12.95 -6.16
C SER A 271 -5.75 11.47 -6.49
N ASP A 272 -4.53 11.08 -6.90
CA ASP A 272 -4.11 9.68 -7.02
C ASP A 272 -3.45 9.24 -5.72
N THR A 273 -3.87 8.10 -5.15
CA THR A 273 -3.39 7.60 -3.87
C THR A 273 -2.67 6.25 -4.00
N VAL A 274 -2.00 5.83 -2.92
CA VAL A 274 -1.40 4.51 -2.82
C VAL A 274 -2.43 3.41 -3.05
N GLY A 275 -2.03 2.33 -3.73
CA GLY A 275 -2.88 1.16 -3.91
C GLY A 275 -2.95 0.32 -2.64
N PHE A 276 -4.12 -0.26 -2.36
CA PHE A 276 -4.27 -1.25 -1.30
C PHE A 276 -3.85 -2.63 -1.78
N ILE A 277 -3.45 -3.46 -0.85
CA ILE A 277 -3.09 -4.85 -1.08
C ILE A 277 -3.59 -5.69 0.09
N ARG A 278 -3.81 -6.98 -0.13
CA ARG A 278 -4.22 -7.90 0.92
C ARG A 278 -3.19 -7.95 2.05
N ASP A 279 -3.67 -8.13 3.27
CA ASP A 279 -2.85 -8.24 4.47
C ASP A 279 -1.84 -7.11 4.66
N LEU A 280 -2.25 -5.88 4.26
CA LEU A 280 -1.43 -4.70 4.51
C LEU A 280 -1.19 -4.57 6.03
N PRO A 281 0.07 -4.64 6.50
CA PRO A 281 0.33 -4.60 7.93
C PRO A 281 -0.18 -3.30 8.57
N HIS A 282 -0.84 -3.40 9.74
CA HIS A 282 -1.37 -2.23 10.45
C HIS A 282 -0.30 -1.14 10.69
N GLY A 283 0.94 -1.54 10.98
CA GLY A 283 2.05 -0.59 11.10
C GLY A 283 2.34 0.21 9.83
N LEU A 284 2.01 -0.34 8.64
CA LEU A 284 2.08 0.39 7.37
C LEU A 284 0.91 1.35 7.23
N ILE A 285 -0.31 0.95 7.58
CA ILE A 285 -1.49 1.82 7.54
C ILE A 285 -1.25 3.04 8.43
N ASP A 286 -0.76 2.84 9.65
CA ASP A 286 -0.38 3.92 10.59
C ASP A 286 0.68 4.85 10.00
N ALA A 287 1.73 4.30 9.40
CA ALA A 287 2.81 5.07 8.82
C ALA A 287 2.33 5.91 7.63
N PHE A 288 1.41 5.36 6.80
CA PHE A 288 0.85 6.03 5.61
C PHE A 288 -0.44 6.79 5.87
N GLN A 289 -0.88 6.92 7.13
CA GLN A 289 -2.09 7.64 7.50
C GLN A 289 -2.20 9.04 6.85
N ALA A 290 -1.08 9.77 6.73
CA ALA A 290 -1.10 11.10 6.10
C ALA A 290 -1.36 11.04 4.58
N THR A 291 -0.94 9.99 3.89
CA THR A 291 -1.24 9.75 2.48
C THR A 291 -2.69 9.30 2.30
N LEU A 292 -3.18 8.46 3.20
CA LEU A 292 -4.56 7.97 3.23
C LEU A 292 -5.56 9.05 3.69
N GLN A 293 -5.08 10.09 4.40
CA GLN A 293 -5.90 11.24 4.79
C GLN A 293 -6.55 11.97 3.60
N GLU A 294 -5.94 11.88 2.40
CA GLU A 294 -6.55 12.44 1.17
C GLU A 294 -7.85 11.71 0.78
N ALA A 295 -8.00 10.44 1.15
CA ALA A 295 -9.24 9.70 0.94
C ALA A 295 -10.29 10.04 2.01
N VAL A 296 -9.88 10.22 3.26
CA VAL A 296 -10.78 10.61 4.37
C VAL A 296 -11.36 12.00 4.17
N ASP A 297 -10.55 12.93 3.66
CA ASP A 297 -10.94 14.34 3.47
C ASP A 297 -11.55 14.61 2.09
N ALA A 298 -11.76 13.58 1.25
CA ALA A 298 -12.38 13.75 -0.06
C ALA A 298 -13.91 13.91 0.04
N ASP A 299 -14.50 14.67 -0.88
CA ASP A 299 -15.95 14.79 -1.03
C ASP A 299 -16.53 13.58 -1.80
N LEU A 300 -15.68 12.90 -2.59
CA LEU A 300 -16.04 11.73 -3.38
C LEU A 300 -14.85 10.79 -3.53
N LEU A 301 -15.06 9.48 -3.35
CA LEU A 301 -14.11 8.44 -3.68
C LEU A 301 -14.43 7.81 -5.04
N LEU A 302 -13.42 7.69 -5.90
CA LEU A 302 -13.49 6.83 -7.07
C LEU A 302 -12.80 5.50 -6.72
N HIS A 303 -13.61 4.50 -6.41
CA HIS A 303 -13.10 3.16 -6.14
C HIS A 303 -12.84 2.44 -7.46
N VAL A 304 -11.57 2.40 -7.84
CA VAL A 304 -11.12 1.77 -9.10
C VAL A 304 -10.93 0.28 -8.90
N VAL A 305 -11.63 -0.50 -9.71
CA VAL A 305 -11.67 -1.96 -9.68
C VAL A 305 -11.15 -2.50 -11.02
N ASP A 306 -10.33 -3.54 -11.01
CA ASP A 306 -9.91 -4.25 -12.21
C ASP A 306 -11.01 -5.22 -12.64
N ALA A 307 -11.80 -4.84 -13.66
CA ALA A 307 -12.92 -5.65 -14.16
C ALA A 307 -12.45 -6.97 -14.80
N SER A 308 -11.20 -7.06 -15.24
CA SER A 308 -10.65 -8.26 -15.86
C SER A 308 -10.16 -9.32 -14.85
N ASN A 309 -10.05 -8.95 -13.58
CA ASN A 309 -9.61 -9.87 -12.53
C ASN A 309 -10.82 -10.62 -11.93
N PRO A 310 -10.91 -11.95 -12.03
CA PRO A 310 -12.03 -12.70 -11.46
C PRO A 310 -12.11 -12.60 -9.93
N GLY A 311 -11.00 -12.26 -9.23
CA GLY A 311 -10.95 -12.01 -7.80
C GLY A 311 -11.27 -10.56 -7.40
N PHE A 312 -11.95 -9.79 -8.26
CA PHE A 312 -12.29 -8.40 -7.92
C PHE A 312 -13.22 -8.26 -6.70
N PRO A 313 -14.14 -9.20 -6.41
CA PRO A 313 -15.00 -9.05 -5.23
C PRO A 313 -14.21 -9.05 -3.92
N GLU A 314 -13.22 -9.94 -3.80
CA GLU A 314 -12.34 -10.02 -2.64
C GLU A 314 -11.43 -8.78 -2.52
N GLN A 315 -10.93 -8.30 -3.66
CA GLN A 315 -10.15 -7.07 -3.70
C GLN A 315 -10.99 -5.86 -3.27
N MET A 316 -12.25 -5.79 -3.69
CA MET A 316 -13.19 -4.76 -3.24
C MET A 316 -13.44 -4.83 -1.74
N ALA A 317 -13.69 -6.05 -1.20
CA ALA A 317 -13.88 -6.25 0.23
C ALA A 317 -12.67 -5.80 1.05
N GLU A 318 -11.46 -6.08 0.57
CA GLU A 318 -10.22 -5.64 1.21
C GLU A 318 -10.07 -4.11 1.19
N VAL A 319 -10.39 -3.46 0.07
CA VAL A 319 -10.41 -1.99 -0.02
C VAL A 319 -11.42 -1.40 0.96
N GLN A 320 -12.64 -1.95 1.05
CA GLN A 320 -13.67 -1.50 1.98
C GLN A 320 -13.23 -1.69 3.44
N ARG A 321 -12.52 -2.80 3.75
CA ARG A 321 -11.94 -3.02 5.08
C ARG A 321 -10.96 -1.91 5.46
N VAL A 322 -10.04 -1.56 4.55
CA VAL A 322 -9.06 -0.49 4.80
C VAL A 322 -9.75 0.87 4.90
N LEU A 323 -10.75 1.18 4.05
CA LEU A 323 -11.50 2.43 4.12
C LEU A 323 -12.20 2.60 5.49
N ARG A 324 -12.78 1.52 6.04
CA ARG A 324 -13.34 1.52 7.41
C ARG A 324 -12.26 1.75 8.46
N GLU A 325 -11.11 1.11 8.34
CA GLU A 325 -9.99 1.25 9.30
C GLU A 325 -9.45 2.69 9.37
N ILE A 326 -9.43 3.39 8.23
CA ILE A 326 -8.98 4.79 8.19
C ILE A 326 -10.11 5.81 8.44
N GLY A 327 -11.37 5.38 8.58
CA GLY A 327 -12.54 6.25 8.82
C GLY A 327 -13.01 6.97 7.55
N ALA A 328 -12.84 6.37 6.37
CA ALA A 328 -13.30 6.91 5.08
C ALA A 328 -14.56 6.19 4.53
N ASP A 329 -15.16 5.29 5.30
CA ASP A 329 -16.34 4.51 4.93
C ASP A 329 -17.61 5.36 4.76
N GLY A 330 -17.68 6.52 5.44
CA GLY A 330 -18.77 7.49 5.30
C GLY A 330 -18.66 8.39 4.06
N VAL A 331 -17.55 8.37 3.32
CA VAL A 331 -17.37 9.21 2.12
C VAL A 331 -18.14 8.59 0.94
N PRO A 332 -18.96 9.39 0.20
CA PRO A 332 -19.66 8.88 -0.99
C PRO A 332 -18.72 8.25 -1.99
N GLN A 333 -19.14 7.13 -2.61
CA GLN A 333 -18.32 6.37 -3.56
C GLN A 333 -18.97 6.28 -4.94
N VAL A 334 -18.12 6.19 -5.96
CA VAL A 334 -18.44 5.75 -7.32
C VAL A 334 -17.49 4.60 -7.66
N LEU A 335 -18.02 3.47 -8.07
CA LEU A 335 -17.24 2.34 -8.54
C LEU A 335 -16.82 2.56 -9.99
N VAL A 336 -15.52 2.45 -10.27
CA VAL A 336 -14.95 2.56 -11.61
C VAL A 336 -14.34 1.22 -12.00
N PHE A 337 -15.10 0.41 -12.74
CA PHE A 337 -14.67 -0.87 -13.27
C PHE A 337 -13.80 -0.63 -14.49
N ASN A 338 -12.49 -0.64 -14.27
CA ASN A 338 -11.46 -0.36 -15.27
C ASN A 338 -11.00 -1.62 -15.99
N LYS A 339 -10.24 -1.45 -17.08
CA LYS A 339 -9.66 -2.50 -17.94
C LYS A 339 -10.73 -3.30 -18.71
N VAL A 340 -11.84 -2.67 -19.10
CA VAL A 340 -12.86 -3.34 -19.92
C VAL A 340 -12.34 -3.79 -21.29
N ASP A 341 -11.24 -3.20 -21.76
CA ASP A 341 -10.51 -3.59 -22.95
C ASP A 341 -9.90 -5.00 -22.85
N ALA A 342 -9.65 -5.49 -21.63
CA ALA A 342 -9.12 -6.84 -21.37
C ALA A 342 -10.22 -7.90 -21.18
N LEU A 343 -11.51 -7.50 -21.16
CA LEU A 343 -12.63 -8.42 -21.06
C LEU A 343 -12.92 -9.11 -22.39
N ALA A 344 -13.27 -10.40 -22.35
CA ALA A 344 -13.83 -11.08 -23.50
C ALA A 344 -15.16 -10.44 -23.94
N SER A 345 -15.49 -10.52 -25.21
CA SER A 345 -16.68 -9.85 -25.76
C SER A 345 -17.98 -10.22 -25.03
N GLU A 346 -18.10 -11.48 -24.57
CA GLU A 346 -19.26 -11.99 -23.82
C GLU A 346 -19.36 -11.45 -22.39
N GLN A 347 -18.23 -10.98 -21.83
CA GLN A 347 -18.15 -10.43 -20.46
C GLN A 347 -18.27 -8.91 -20.44
N ARG A 348 -18.33 -8.27 -21.61
CA ARG A 348 -18.47 -6.82 -21.68
C ARG A 348 -19.83 -6.35 -21.20
N PRO A 349 -19.88 -5.26 -20.43
CA PRO A 349 -21.14 -4.73 -19.92
C PRO A 349 -22.04 -4.26 -21.06
N LEU A 350 -23.35 -4.53 -20.96
CA LEU A 350 -24.36 -4.02 -21.89
C LEU A 350 -24.58 -2.51 -21.74
N GLN A 351 -24.40 -2.01 -20.54
CA GLN A 351 -24.53 -0.58 -20.21
C GLN A 351 -23.21 -0.08 -19.59
N GLN A 352 -22.80 1.10 -19.97
CA GLN A 352 -21.57 1.69 -19.42
C GLN A 352 -21.74 2.27 -18.03
N VAL A 353 -22.96 2.52 -17.59
CA VAL A 353 -23.29 3.04 -16.27
C VAL A 353 -24.46 2.26 -15.71
N ASP A 354 -24.30 1.73 -14.52
CA ASP A 354 -25.33 1.03 -13.77
C ASP A 354 -25.13 1.23 -12.25
N HIS A 355 -25.76 0.41 -11.43
CA HIS A 355 -25.58 0.40 -10.00
C HIS A 355 -25.15 -0.98 -9.52
N PHE A 356 -24.30 -0.98 -8.53
CA PHE A 356 -23.77 -2.22 -7.91
C PHE A 356 -24.03 -2.17 -6.40
N ASP A 357 -24.47 -3.29 -5.84
CA ASP A 357 -24.70 -3.40 -4.40
C ASP A 357 -23.37 -3.63 -3.67
N VAL A 358 -23.07 -2.75 -2.71
CA VAL A 358 -21.93 -2.86 -1.80
C VAL A 358 -22.49 -2.87 -0.37
N ASP A 359 -22.46 -4.00 0.28
CA ASP A 359 -22.94 -4.18 1.67
C ASP A 359 -24.39 -3.64 1.88
N GLY A 360 -25.28 -3.86 0.90
CA GLY A 360 -26.67 -3.41 0.94
C GLY A 360 -26.91 -1.95 0.51
N VAL A 361 -25.85 -1.27 0.04
CA VAL A 361 -25.94 0.10 -0.47
C VAL A 361 -25.78 0.09 -1.99
N SER A 362 -26.74 0.68 -2.71
CA SER A 362 -26.68 0.83 -4.16
C SER A 362 -25.73 1.94 -4.56
N VAL A 363 -24.56 1.59 -5.09
CA VAL A 363 -23.49 2.51 -5.48
C VAL A 363 -23.43 2.64 -7.00
N PRO A 364 -23.35 3.86 -7.57
CA PRO A 364 -23.16 4.05 -9.01
C PRO A 364 -21.89 3.40 -9.49
N ARG A 365 -21.98 2.66 -10.62
CA ARG A 365 -20.84 1.98 -11.25
C ARG A 365 -20.68 2.41 -12.70
N VAL A 366 -19.45 2.69 -13.10
CA VAL A 366 -19.07 3.05 -14.47
C VAL A 366 -18.01 2.10 -14.99
N PHE A 367 -18.18 1.58 -16.18
CA PHE A 367 -17.22 0.73 -16.86
C PHE A 367 -16.33 1.56 -17.78
N VAL A 368 -15.01 1.44 -17.62
CA VAL A 368 -14.04 2.24 -18.38
C VAL A 368 -12.83 1.42 -18.82
N SER A 369 -12.17 1.90 -19.85
CA SER A 369 -10.78 1.56 -20.12
C SER A 369 -9.95 2.84 -20.06
N ALA A 370 -9.15 2.95 -19.02
CA ALA A 370 -8.21 4.08 -18.88
C ALA A 370 -7.15 4.09 -19.99
N ARG A 371 -6.92 2.93 -20.65
CA ARG A 371 -5.95 2.77 -21.72
C ARG A 371 -6.51 3.23 -23.07
N SER A 372 -7.71 2.80 -23.43
CA SER A 372 -8.34 3.13 -24.72
C SER A 372 -9.13 4.45 -24.68
N GLY A 373 -9.54 4.89 -23.50
CA GLY A 373 -10.41 6.04 -23.31
C GLY A 373 -11.91 5.71 -23.31
N GLU A 374 -12.27 4.43 -23.47
CA GLU A 374 -13.66 3.97 -23.43
C GLU A 374 -14.30 4.29 -22.07
N GLY A 375 -15.54 4.82 -22.05
CA GLY A 375 -16.29 5.13 -20.84
C GLY A 375 -15.84 6.38 -20.08
N LEU A 376 -14.74 7.04 -20.47
CA LEU A 376 -14.25 8.23 -19.75
C LEU A 376 -15.19 9.44 -19.87
N SER A 377 -15.92 9.58 -20.97
CA SER A 377 -16.94 10.63 -21.15
C SER A 377 -18.07 10.46 -20.13
N GLN A 378 -18.62 9.25 -20.00
CA GLN A 378 -19.68 8.92 -19.05
C GLN A 378 -19.22 9.16 -17.59
N LEU A 379 -17.97 8.75 -17.28
CA LEU A 379 -17.38 9.04 -15.97
C LEU A 379 -17.31 10.55 -15.71
N ARG A 380 -16.87 11.35 -16.69
CA ARG A 380 -16.81 12.82 -16.55
C ARG A 380 -18.18 13.45 -16.32
N THR A 381 -19.21 13.03 -17.06
CA THR A 381 -20.60 13.46 -16.87
C THR A 381 -21.09 13.14 -15.45
N LEU A 382 -20.83 11.90 -14.98
CA LEU A 382 -21.22 11.51 -13.62
C LEU A 382 -20.49 12.36 -12.55
N LEU A 383 -19.20 12.63 -12.73
CA LEU A 383 -18.43 13.48 -11.82
C LEU A 383 -18.93 14.93 -11.84
N ALA A 384 -19.32 15.46 -13.02
CA ALA A 384 -19.89 16.79 -13.17
C ALA A 384 -21.20 16.92 -12.37
N ASN A 385 -22.11 15.96 -12.53
CA ASN A 385 -23.38 15.91 -11.82
C ASN A 385 -23.19 15.84 -10.30
N ARG A 386 -22.23 15.01 -9.82
CA ARG A 386 -21.92 14.92 -8.38
C ARG A 386 -21.31 16.21 -7.84
N ALA A 387 -20.43 16.85 -8.59
CA ALA A 387 -19.83 18.12 -8.20
C ALA A 387 -20.83 19.28 -8.16
N GLN A 388 -21.86 19.26 -9.01
CA GLN A 388 -22.94 20.22 -8.99
C GLN A 388 -23.89 19.99 -7.80
N SER A 389 -24.28 18.75 -7.53
CA SER A 389 -25.21 18.37 -6.45
C SER A 389 -24.63 18.62 -5.05
N ALA A 390 -23.32 18.67 -4.91
CA ALA A 390 -22.64 18.90 -3.63
C ALA A 390 -22.62 20.37 -3.19
N MET A 391 -23.12 21.30 -4.03
CA MET A 391 -23.27 22.72 -3.65
C MET A 391 -24.69 23.01 -3.21
N PRO A 392 -24.96 23.39 -1.94
CA PRO A 392 -26.24 23.95 -1.56
C PRO A 392 -26.34 25.38 -2.15
N GLY A 393 -27.25 25.55 -3.10
CA GLY A 393 -27.83 26.85 -3.42
C GLY A 393 -27.02 27.78 -4.33
N GLN A 394 -26.98 27.50 -5.62
CA GLN A 394 -27.24 28.53 -6.62
C GLN A 394 -28.64 28.24 -7.20
N LEU A 395 -29.63 28.88 -6.62
CA LEU A 395 -30.92 29.11 -7.27
C LEU A 395 -30.63 29.66 -8.68
N ALA A 396 -31.31 29.08 -9.67
CA ALA A 396 -31.34 29.62 -11.01
C ALA A 396 -31.57 31.13 -10.92
N PRO A 397 -30.92 31.96 -11.76
CA PRO A 397 -31.21 33.36 -11.78
C PRO A 397 -32.72 33.49 -12.06
N ASP A 398 -33.44 34.12 -11.13
CA ASP A 398 -34.81 34.59 -11.33
C ASP A 398 -34.76 35.53 -12.56
N TYR A 399 -35.19 35.03 -13.69
CA TYR A 399 -35.56 35.90 -14.82
C TYR A 399 -36.82 36.62 -14.37
N PRO A 400 -36.83 37.95 -14.27
CA PRO A 400 -38.06 38.68 -14.03
C PRO A 400 -39.01 38.37 -15.18
N ASP A 401 -40.20 37.94 -14.83
CA ASP A 401 -41.33 37.70 -15.72
C ASP A 401 -41.68 39.03 -16.41
N GLU A 402 -41.30 39.19 -17.67
CA GLU A 402 -41.74 40.30 -18.53
C GLU A 402 -43.19 40.04 -18.95
N SER A 403 -44.13 40.16 -18.01
CA SER A 403 -45.56 40.20 -18.30
C SER A 403 -46.27 41.16 -17.37
N ASP A 404 -46.02 42.47 -17.56
CA ASP A 404 -46.98 43.50 -17.18
C ASP A 404 -46.65 44.83 -17.90
N GLU A 405 -46.81 44.87 -19.20
CA GLU A 405 -47.07 46.11 -19.94
C GLU A 405 -48.30 45.90 -20.80
N GLY A 406 -49.42 46.34 -20.28
CA GLY A 406 -50.64 46.46 -21.11
C GLY A 406 -51.89 46.70 -20.32
N SER A 407 -52.14 47.92 -19.87
CA SER A 407 -53.47 48.55 -19.87
C SER A 407 -53.49 49.81 -19.01
N ALA A 408 -53.33 50.94 -19.60
CA ALA A 408 -54.27 52.10 -19.47
C ALA A 408 -53.68 53.31 -20.17
#